data_330c5d200490e1e17a0387548e89569c
#
_entry.id   330c5d200490e1e17a0387548e89569c
#
_cell.length_a   1.000
_cell.length_b   1.000
_cell.length_c   1.000
_cell.angle_alpha   90.00
_cell.angle_beta   90.00
_cell.angle_gamma   90.00
#
_symmetry.space_group_name_H-M   'P 1'
#
loop_
_entity.id
_entity.type
_entity.pdbx_description
1 polymer ?
#
loop_
_entity_poly.entity_id
_entity_poly.type
_entity_poly.pdbx_seq_one_letter_code
_entity_poly.pdbx_strand_id
1 'polypeptide(L)'
;ALPISCNTSVMLKIRNGELDLTVINRSNDIYWGVPYNFFVFQVLHYYIASRIDIKVGTQRHFTDSLHLYEKDISNIKSIINNNNAGVTLTQSMNIELIDGILNNITAINQRNFTHVTNTHINRLLSNYSKYKSEGDLFALNETTNNTTLDFLVSDWSRKYIGNSIC
;
A
#
# COMPACT_ATOMS: atom_id res chain seq x y z
N ALA A 1 6.20 18.22 -17.43
CA ALA A 1 5.26 18.71 -16.42
C ALA A 1 5.61 18.09 -15.06
N LEU A 2 5.63 18.89 -14.01
CA LEU A 2 5.81 18.37 -12.65
C LEU A 2 4.57 17.54 -12.28
N PRO A 3 4.75 16.38 -11.62
CA PRO A 3 3.61 15.59 -11.16
C PRO A 3 2.83 16.40 -10.10
N ILE A 4 1.59 16.74 -10.43
CA ILE A 4 0.70 17.45 -9.50
C ILE A 4 -0.15 16.40 -8.79
N SER A 5 -0.16 16.46 -7.45
CA SER A 5 -0.98 15.56 -6.64
C SER A 5 -2.45 15.62 -7.06
N CYS A 6 -3.11 14.47 -7.14
CA CYS A 6 -4.55 14.39 -7.33
C CYS A 6 -5.31 14.62 -6.02
N ASN A 7 -4.64 14.45 -4.87
CA ASN A 7 -5.20 14.73 -3.56
C ASN A 7 -5.08 16.24 -3.26
N THR A 8 -6.20 16.91 -3.06
CA THR A 8 -6.26 18.36 -2.90
C THR A 8 -6.41 18.77 -1.45
N SER A 9 -7.07 17.95 -0.63
CA SER A 9 -7.31 18.25 0.77
C SER A 9 -7.45 16.98 1.60
N VAL A 10 -6.97 17.06 2.85
CA VAL A 10 -7.18 16.05 3.87
C VAL A 10 -7.71 16.74 5.12
N MET A 11 -8.85 16.28 5.61
CA MET A 11 -9.50 16.82 6.80
C MET A 11 -9.59 15.76 7.88
N LEU A 12 -9.24 16.14 9.09
CA LEU A 12 -9.33 15.30 10.28
C LEU A 12 -10.32 15.90 11.25
N LYS A 13 -11.20 15.08 11.82
CA LYS A 13 -12.19 15.49 12.81
C LYS A 13 -12.34 14.45 13.90
N ILE A 14 -12.36 14.87 15.15
CA ILE A 14 -12.68 14.00 16.28
C ILE A 14 -14.18 14.07 16.53
N ARG A 15 -14.86 12.93 16.51
CA ARG A 15 -16.28 12.81 16.82
C ARG A 15 -16.51 11.55 17.66
N ASN A 16 -17.26 11.68 18.74
CA ASN A 16 -17.61 10.56 19.63
C ASN A 16 -16.39 9.75 20.12
N GLY A 17 -15.23 10.39 20.32
CA GLY A 17 -14.00 9.70 20.72
C GLY A 17 -13.27 8.96 19.61
N GLU A 18 -13.63 9.18 18.36
CA GLU A 18 -13.00 8.60 17.18
C GLU A 18 -12.46 9.67 16.24
N LEU A 19 -11.36 9.40 15.57
CA LEU A 19 -10.78 10.26 14.55
C LEU A 19 -11.37 9.90 13.18
N ASP A 20 -12.13 10.81 12.60
CA ASP A 20 -12.60 10.72 11.22
C ASP A 20 -11.58 11.36 10.26
N LEU A 21 -11.38 10.74 9.10
CA LEU A 21 -10.54 11.26 8.02
C LEU A 21 -11.36 11.43 6.74
N THR A 22 -11.23 12.60 6.11
CA THR A 22 -11.85 12.87 4.80
C THR A 22 -10.79 13.33 3.82
N VAL A 23 -10.73 12.68 2.65
CA VAL A 23 -9.81 13.00 1.55
C VAL A 23 -10.62 13.53 0.37
N ILE A 24 -10.18 14.64 -0.21
CA ILE A 24 -10.76 15.22 -1.42
C ILE A 24 -9.73 15.11 -2.55
N ASN A 25 -10.17 14.52 -3.65
CA ASN A 25 -9.37 14.33 -4.85
C ASN A 25 -9.99 15.11 -6.01
N ARG A 26 -9.20 15.87 -6.78
CA ARG A 26 -9.65 16.46 -8.04
C ARG A 26 -9.86 15.42 -9.14
N SER A 27 -9.17 14.29 -9.05
CA SER A 27 -9.22 13.20 -10.02
C SER A 27 -8.75 11.91 -9.36
N ASN A 28 -9.36 10.78 -9.72
CA ASN A 28 -8.94 9.48 -9.24
C ASN A 28 -9.23 8.39 -10.28
N ASP A 29 -8.29 7.49 -10.46
CA ASP A 29 -8.44 6.33 -11.31
C ASP A 29 -9.01 5.16 -10.51
N ILE A 30 -10.02 4.48 -11.05
CA ILE A 30 -10.72 3.39 -10.37
C ILE A 30 -9.80 2.18 -10.15
N TYR A 31 -8.93 1.88 -11.11
CA TYR A 31 -8.15 0.64 -11.10
C TYR A 31 -6.94 0.71 -10.18
N TRP A 32 -6.13 1.75 -10.29
CA TRP A 32 -4.93 1.94 -9.48
C TRP A 32 -5.10 2.99 -8.38
N GLY A 33 -5.73 4.11 -8.72
CA GLY A 33 -5.80 5.28 -7.86
C GLY A 33 -6.65 5.05 -6.62
N VAL A 34 -7.86 4.54 -6.78
CA VAL A 34 -8.80 4.34 -5.66
C VAL A 34 -8.24 3.37 -4.63
N PRO A 35 -7.85 2.13 -4.98
CA PRO A 35 -7.32 1.18 -3.99
C PRO A 35 -6.07 1.71 -3.30
N TYR A 36 -5.15 2.31 -4.06
CA TYR A 36 -3.90 2.83 -3.54
C TYR A 36 -4.13 4.01 -2.57
N ASN A 37 -4.99 4.95 -2.94
CA ASN A 37 -5.32 6.09 -2.10
C ASN A 37 -6.03 5.64 -0.80
N PHE A 38 -6.97 4.70 -0.88
CA PHE A 38 -7.61 4.16 0.32
C PHE A 38 -6.58 3.55 1.27
N PHE A 39 -5.65 2.76 0.76
CA PHE A 39 -4.61 2.13 1.57
C PHE A 39 -3.68 3.17 2.22
N VAL A 40 -3.14 4.10 1.43
CA VAL A 40 -2.18 5.10 1.92
C VAL A 40 -2.82 5.99 3.00
N PHE A 41 -4.04 6.45 2.76
CA PHE A 41 -4.74 7.27 3.74
C PHE A 41 -5.24 6.49 4.96
N GLN A 42 -5.49 5.19 4.82
CA GLN A 42 -5.78 4.33 5.97
C GLN A 42 -4.55 4.20 6.88
N VAL A 43 -3.36 4.03 6.31
CA VAL A 43 -2.09 4.02 7.08
C VAL A 43 -1.91 5.33 7.83
N LEU A 44 -2.07 6.46 7.13
CA LEU A 44 -1.97 7.80 7.73
C LEU A 44 -3.00 8.02 8.85
N HIS A 45 -4.24 7.62 8.61
CA HIS A 45 -5.35 7.72 9.56
C HIS A 45 -5.04 6.95 10.85
N TYR A 46 -4.61 5.70 10.70
CA TYR A 46 -4.23 4.84 11.81
C TYR A 46 -3.05 5.41 12.59
N TYR A 47 -2.03 5.89 11.88
CA TYR A 47 -0.85 6.49 12.47
C TYR A 47 -1.21 7.71 13.33
N ILE A 48 -1.98 8.65 12.79
CA ILE A 48 -2.38 9.87 13.52
C ILE A 48 -3.24 9.50 14.73
N ALA A 49 -4.26 8.65 14.56
CA ALA A 49 -5.14 8.22 15.64
C ALA A 49 -4.35 7.61 16.81
N SER A 50 -3.39 6.74 16.49
CA SER A 50 -2.51 6.11 17.49
C SER A 50 -1.61 7.12 18.20
N ARG A 51 -1.14 8.16 17.50
CA ARG A 51 -0.28 9.19 18.10
C ARG A 51 -1.01 10.12 19.08
N ILE A 52 -2.30 10.28 18.90
CA ILE A 52 -3.13 11.11 19.79
C ILE A 52 -3.99 10.29 20.75
N ASP A 53 -3.77 8.96 20.79
CA ASP A 53 -4.48 8.00 21.64
C ASP A 53 -6.00 8.07 21.47
N ILE A 54 -6.46 8.07 20.22
CA ILE A 54 -7.89 8.09 19.85
C ILE A 54 -8.16 6.91 18.90
N LYS A 55 -9.37 6.36 18.99
CA LYS A 55 -9.81 5.31 18.08
C LYS A 55 -9.91 5.81 16.63
N VAL A 56 -9.61 4.92 15.70
CA VAL A 56 -9.81 5.18 14.26
C VAL A 56 -11.32 5.17 13.98
N GLY A 57 -11.80 6.27 13.42
CA GLY A 57 -13.19 6.46 13.00
C GLY A 57 -13.37 6.12 11.51
N THR A 58 -14.23 6.87 10.84
CA THR A 58 -14.59 6.65 9.45
C THR A 58 -13.64 7.35 8.49
N GLN A 59 -13.15 6.61 7.49
CA GLN A 59 -12.44 7.17 6.35
C GLN A 59 -13.40 7.41 5.18
N ARG A 60 -13.37 8.61 4.61
CA ARG A 60 -14.20 9.02 3.48
C ARG A 60 -13.34 9.60 2.37
N HIS A 61 -13.66 9.24 1.13
CA HIS A 61 -13.02 9.81 -0.06
C HIS A 61 -14.07 10.45 -0.96
N PHE A 62 -13.81 11.68 -1.38
CA PHE A 62 -14.58 12.40 -2.38
C PHE A 62 -13.69 12.63 -3.60
N THR A 63 -14.24 12.35 -4.77
CA THR A 63 -13.51 12.49 -6.03
C THR A 63 -14.37 13.27 -7.02
N ASP A 64 -13.86 14.37 -7.54
CA ASP A 64 -14.55 15.20 -8.54
C ASP A 64 -14.62 14.47 -9.88
N SER A 65 -13.48 14.02 -10.40
CA SER A 65 -13.40 13.23 -11.63
C SER A 65 -12.96 11.80 -11.33
N LEU A 66 -13.90 10.87 -11.35
CA LEU A 66 -13.62 9.43 -11.24
C LEU A 66 -13.59 8.82 -12.65
N HIS A 67 -12.49 8.18 -13.01
CA HIS A 67 -12.29 7.66 -14.36
C HIS A 67 -11.63 6.26 -14.36
N LEU A 68 -11.74 5.60 -15.50
CA LEU A 68 -11.08 4.35 -15.80
C LEU A 68 -10.37 4.49 -17.14
N TYR A 69 -9.09 4.17 -17.20
CA TYR A 69 -8.35 4.16 -18.46
C TYR A 69 -8.77 2.97 -19.33
N GLU A 70 -8.90 3.19 -20.63
CA GLU A 70 -9.29 2.14 -21.59
C GLU A 70 -8.40 0.91 -21.52
N LYS A 71 -7.09 1.08 -21.33
CA LYS A 71 -6.10 0.00 -21.18
C LYS A 71 -6.39 -0.95 -20.00
N ASP A 72 -7.12 -0.49 -18.99
CA ASP A 72 -7.39 -1.23 -17.75
C ASP A 72 -8.80 -1.85 -17.71
N ILE A 73 -9.63 -1.63 -18.75
CA ILE A 73 -11.00 -2.17 -18.83
C ILE A 73 -11.01 -3.70 -18.77
N SER A 74 -10.11 -4.36 -19.49
CA SER A 74 -10.01 -5.83 -19.51
C SER A 74 -9.67 -6.39 -18.13
N ASN A 75 -8.77 -5.73 -17.39
CA ASN A 75 -8.38 -6.11 -16.05
C ASN A 75 -9.55 -6.01 -15.07
N ILE A 76 -10.31 -4.90 -15.12
CA ILE A 76 -11.49 -4.72 -14.26
C ILE A 76 -12.57 -5.76 -14.59
N LYS A 77 -12.85 -6.02 -15.86
CA LYS A 77 -13.80 -7.07 -16.26
C LYS A 77 -13.39 -8.44 -15.71
N SER A 78 -12.10 -8.77 -15.76
CA SER A 78 -11.57 -10.01 -15.19
C SER A 78 -11.80 -10.07 -13.67
N ILE A 79 -11.57 -8.98 -12.94
CA ILE A 79 -11.79 -8.92 -11.49
C ILE A 79 -13.26 -9.13 -11.16
N ILE A 80 -14.17 -8.46 -11.87
CA ILE A 80 -15.63 -8.57 -11.64
C ILE A 80 -16.12 -9.98 -11.93
N ASN A 81 -15.65 -10.61 -13.01
CA ASN A 81 -16.09 -11.94 -13.42
C ASN A 81 -15.53 -13.05 -12.52
N ASN A 82 -14.40 -12.84 -11.90
CA ASN A 82 -13.74 -13.83 -11.06
C ASN A 82 -14.30 -13.90 -9.64
N ASN A 83 -15.45 -13.48 -9.33
CA ASN A 83 -16.24 -13.63 -8.07
C ASN A 83 -15.44 -14.11 -6.82
N ASN A 84 -14.13 -13.97 -6.84
CA ASN A 84 -13.27 -14.35 -5.72
C ASN A 84 -13.53 -13.33 -4.62
N ALA A 85 -14.18 -13.80 -3.57
CA ALA A 85 -14.26 -13.08 -2.31
C ALA A 85 -12.85 -12.61 -1.97
N GLY A 86 -12.65 -11.29 -1.89
CA GLY A 86 -11.34 -10.72 -1.62
C GLY A 86 -10.76 -11.34 -0.34
N VAL A 87 -9.46 -11.54 -0.32
CA VAL A 87 -8.77 -11.96 0.90
C VAL A 87 -8.91 -10.84 1.91
N THR A 88 -9.63 -11.07 2.99
CA THR A 88 -9.68 -10.14 4.11
C THR A 88 -8.34 -10.22 4.84
N LEU A 89 -7.53 -9.16 4.71
CA LEU A 89 -6.32 -9.04 5.49
C LEU A 89 -6.72 -8.70 6.93
N THR A 90 -6.64 -9.67 7.81
CA THR A 90 -6.94 -9.50 9.24
C THR A 90 -5.77 -8.94 10.04
N GLN A 91 -4.66 -8.62 9.39
CA GLN A 91 -3.50 -8.09 10.07
C GLN A 91 -3.78 -6.67 10.54
N SER A 92 -3.89 -6.51 11.87
CA SER A 92 -3.98 -5.18 12.48
C SER A 92 -2.72 -4.38 12.14
N MET A 93 -2.91 -3.18 11.64
CA MET A 93 -1.80 -2.26 11.41
C MET A 93 -1.25 -1.86 12.77
N ASN A 94 0.02 -2.20 13.03
CA ASN A 94 0.68 -1.91 14.29
C ASN A 94 1.51 -0.63 14.12
N ILE A 95 1.42 0.29 15.08
CA ILE A 95 2.18 1.55 15.08
C ILE A 95 3.69 1.29 15.07
N GLU A 96 4.16 0.25 15.75
CA GLU A 96 5.57 -0.15 15.76
C GLU A 96 6.09 -0.49 14.36
N LEU A 97 5.23 -1.08 13.52
CA LEU A 97 5.55 -1.35 12.14
C LEU A 97 5.72 -0.06 11.34
N ILE A 98 4.81 0.88 11.51
CA ILE A 98 4.86 2.18 10.82
C ILE A 98 6.08 2.97 11.29
N ASP A 99 6.34 3.02 12.59
CA ASP A 99 7.54 3.65 13.16
C ASP A 99 8.82 2.98 12.64
N GLY A 100 8.84 1.65 12.55
CA GLY A 100 9.94 0.92 11.97
C GLY A 100 10.22 1.32 10.52
N ILE A 101 9.18 1.51 9.71
CA ILE A 101 9.33 2.00 8.33
C ILE A 101 9.84 3.44 8.31
N LEU A 102 9.24 4.34 9.09
CA LEU A 102 9.60 5.75 9.12
C LEU A 102 11.04 5.97 9.60
N ASN A 103 11.48 5.24 10.63
CA ASN A 103 12.84 5.31 11.14
C ASN A 103 13.89 4.81 10.13
N ASN A 104 13.49 3.94 9.23
CA ASN A 104 14.36 3.38 8.21
C ASN A 104 14.19 4.01 6.82
N ILE A 105 13.30 5.00 6.66
CA ILE A 105 12.94 5.55 5.34
C ILE A 105 14.14 6.11 4.58
N THR A 106 15.10 6.71 5.28
CA THR A 106 16.32 7.24 4.69
C THR A 106 17.20 6.11 4.16
N ALA A 107 17.39 5.07 4.96
CA ALA A 107 18.16 3.88 4.56
C ALA A 107 17.49 3.16 3.37
N ILE A 108 16.17 3.04 3.40
CA ILE A 108 15.38 2.44 2.32
C ILE A 108 15.55 3.24 1.02
N ASN A 109 15.44 4.56 1.07
CA ASN A 109 15.62 5.44 -0.08
C ASN A 109 17.05 5.42 -0.64
N GLN A 110 18.04 5.28 0.22
CA GLN A 110 19.45 5.16 -0.15
C GLN A 110 19.86 3.74 -0.53
N ARG A 111 18.93 2.78 -0.48
CA ARG A 111 19.17 1.34 -0.72
C ARG A 111 20.23 0.75 0.21
N ASN A 112 20.36 1.30 1.40
CA ASN A 112 21.26 0.82 2.43
C ASN A 112 20.48 0.02 3.48
N PHE A 113 20.36 -1.29 3.28
CA PHE A 113 19.56 -2.18 4.12
C PHE A 113 20.33 -2.82 5.29
N THR A 114 21.60 -2.51 5.45
CA THR A 114 22.45 -3.12 6.50
C THR A 114 22.02 -2.75 7.93
N HIS A 115 21.34 -1.62 8.08
CA HIS A 115 20.85 -1.12 9.36
C HIS A 115 19.32 -1.13 9.50
N VAL A 116 18.62 -1.68 8.51
CA VAL A 116 17.17 -1.74 8.56
C VAL A 116 16.73 -2.82 9.53
N THR A 117 15.96 -2.46 10.54
CA THR A 117 15.40 -3.44 11.48
C THR A 117 14.69 -4.55 10.75
N ASN A 118 14.94 -5.80 11.17
CA ASN A 118 14.52 -7.00 10.45
C ASN A 118 13.01 -7.29 10.64
N THR A 119 12.15 -6.37 10.23
CA THR A 119 10.71 -6.60 10.14
C THR A 119 10.37 -7.24 8.80
N HIS A 120 9.26 -7.96 8.73
CA HIS A 120 8.78 -8.58 7.48
C HIS A 120 8.66 -7.57 6.32
N ILE A 121 8.20 -6.36 6.61
CA ILE A 121 8.07 -5.30 5.60
C ILE A 121 9.44 -4.78 5.14
N ASN A 122 10.39 -4.64 6.04
CA ASN A 122 11.73 -4.20 5.68
C ASN A 122 12.43 -5.25 4.79
N ARG A 123 12.23 -6.54 5.05
CA ARG A 123 12.68 -7.61 4.15
C ARG A 123 12.04 -7.49 2.77
N LEU A 124 10.72 -7.31 2.74
CA LEU A 124 10.00 -7.12 1.48
C LEU A 124 10.54 -5.93 0.68
N LEU A 125 10.71 -4.78 1.32
CA LEU A 125 11.26 -3.57 0.69
C LEU A 125 12.70 -3.77 0.22
N SER A 126 13.54 -4.46 1.02
CA SER A 126 14.90 -4.82 0.64
C SER A 126 14.92 -5.70 -0.61
N ASN A 127 14.12 -6.76 -0.62
CA ASN A 127 14.04 -7.70 -1.72
C ASN A 127 13.49 -7.03 -3.00
N TYR A 128 12.47 -6.20 -2.86
CA TYR A 128 11.96 -5.41 -3.98
C TYR A 128 13.01 -4.42 -4.53
N SER A 129 13.79 -3.79 -3.65
CA SER A 129 14.85 -2.88 -4.07
C SER A 129 15.97 -3.61 -4.81
N LYS A 130 16.41 -4.77 -4.35
CA LYS A 130 17.38 -5.63 -5.07
C LYS A 130 16.84 -6.01 -6.45
N TYR A 131 15.58 -6.44 -6.52
CA TYR A 131 14.95 -6.72 -7.81
C TYR A 131 15.00 -5.50 -8.75
N LYS A 132 14.64 -4.30 -8.25
CA LYS A 132 14.62 -3.08 -9.07
C LYS A 132 16.00 -2.59 -9.48
N SER A 133 17.04 -2.77 -8.66
CA SER A 133 18.39 -2.27 -8.93
C SER A 133 19.25 -3.25 -9.71
N GLU A 134 19.10 -4.53 -9.45
CA GLU A 134 20.02 -5.57 -9.91
C GLU A 134 19.34 -6.55 -10.89
N GLY A 135 18.02 -6.45 -11.05
CA GLY A 135 17.24 -7.42 -11.81
C GLY A 135 17.14 -8.79 -11.13
N ASP A 136 17.48 -8.86 -9.83
CA ASP A 136 17.52 -10.11 -9.09
C ASP A 136 16.10 -10.61 -8.78
N LEU A 137 15.62 -11.51 -9.63
CA LEU A 137 14.31 -12.16 -9.46
C LEU A 137 14.29 -13.11 -8.27
N PHE A 138 15.42 -13.69 -7.88
CA PHE A 138 15.49 -14.61 -6.74
C PHE A 138 15.29 -13.87 -5.41
N ALA A 139 15.68 -12.61 -5.32
CA ALA A 139 15.44 -11.80 -4.14
C ALA A 139 13.94 -11.70 -3.80
N LEU A 140 13.04 -11.75 -4.77
CA LEU A 140 11.59 -11.72 -4.54
C LEU A 140 11.05 -13.03 -3.97
N ASN A 141 11.76 -14.14 -4.12
CA ASN A 141 11.38 -15.45 -3.60
C ASN A 141 11.88 -15.69 -2.17
N GLU A 142 12.71 -14.79 -1.62
CA GLU A 142 13.11 -14.88 -0.23
C GLU A 142 11.89 -14.65 0.67
N THR A 143 11.59 -15.63 1.51
CA THR A 143 10.44 -15.57 2.40
C THR A 143 10.61 -14.48 3.45
N THR A 144 9.52 -13.77 3.73
CA THR A 144 9.49 -12.73 4.76
C THR A 144 9.17 -13.32 6.14
N ASN A 145 8.94 -14.63 6.24
CA ASN A 145 8.37 -15.33 7.39
C ASN A 145 6.93 -14.84 7.74
N ASN A 146 6.26 -14.23 6.77
CA ASN A 146 4.86 -13.85 6.86
C ASN A 146 4.12 -14.42 5.66
N THR A 147 3.33 -15.46 5.90
CA THR A 147 2.63 -16.21 4.85
C THR A 147 1.74 -15.37 3.95
N THR A 148 1.13 -14.31 4.49
CA THR A 148 0.28 -13.38 3.73
C THR A 148 1.11 -12.52 2.80
N LEU A 149 2.23 -11.95 3.28
CA LEU A 149 3.12 -11.14 2.45
C LEU A 149 3.79 -12.00 1.38
N ASP A 150 4.23 -13.20 1.73
CA ASP A 150 4.86 -14.14 0.80
C ASP A 150 3.88 -14.54 -0.31
N PHE A 151 2.61 -14.79 0.05
CA PHE A 151 1.55 -15.03 -0.93
C PHE A 151 1.33 -13.85 -1.87
N LEU A 152 1.23 -12.61 -1.34
CA LEU A 152 1.04 -11.41 -2.15
C LEU A 152 2.21 -11.15 -3.10
N VAL A 153 3.44 -11.36 -2.64
CA VAL A 153 4.64 -11.23 -3.49
C VAL A 153 4.66 -12.28 -4.58
N SER A 154 4.35 -13.53 -4.24
CA SER A 154 4.27 -14.64 -5.21
C SER A 154 3.19 -14.40 -6.26
N ASP A 155 2.01 -13.94 -5.86
CA ASP A 155 0.92 -13.62 -6.79
C ASP A 155 1.28 -12.43 -7.70
N TRP A 156 1.88 -11.39 -7.13
CA TRP A 156 2.35 -10.24 -7.89
C TRP A 156 3.45 -10.62 -8.88
N SER A 157 4.46 -11.38 -8.46
CA SER A 157 5.57 -11.78 -9.33
C SER A 157 5.10 -12.65 -10.50
N ARG A 158 4.19 -13.59 -10.23
CA ARG A 158 3.58 -14.43 -11.26
C ARG A 158 2.83 -13.61 -12.31
N LYS A 159 2.11 -12.58 -11.86
CA LYS A 159 1.27 -11.74 -12.73
C LYS A 159 2.08 -10.78 -13.59
N TYR A 160 3.17 -10.20 -13.06
CA TYR A 160 3.88 -9.10 -13.71
C TYR A 160 5.26 -9.47 -14.26
N ILE A 161 5.84 -10.56 -13.82
CA ILE A 161 7.17 -11.00 -14.23
C ILE A 161 7.10 -12.27 -15.10
N GLY A 162 5.95 -12.96 -15.08
CA GLY A 162 5.72 -14.21 -15.82
C GLY A 162 6.26 -15.43 -15.08
N ASN A 163 6.00 -16.62 -15.66
CA ASN A 163 6.37 -17.91 -15.08
C ASN A 163 7.89 -18.22 -15.08
N SER A 164 8.73 -17.21 -15.19
CA SER A 164 10.20 -17.34 -15.18
C SER A 164 10.77 -17.60 -13.79
N ILE A 165 9.89 -17.69 -12.77
CA ILE A 165 10.27 -17.95 -11.38
C ILE A 165 9.52 -19.21 -10.91
N CYS A 166 9.92 -20.36 -11.43
CA CYS A 166 9.63 -21.67 -10.85
C CYS A 166 10.93 -22.46 -10.75
#